data_6b975a7a9bcb9244e0bb6e1c91216d8b
#
_entry.id   6b975a7a9bcb9244e0bb6e1c91216d8b
#
_cell.length_a   1.000
_cell.length_b   1.000
_cell.length_c   1.000
_cell.angle_alpha   90.00
_cell.angle_beta   90.00
_cell.angle_gamma   90.00
#
_symmetry.space_group_name_H-M   'P 1'
#
loop_
_entity.id
_entity.type
_entity.pdbx_description
1 polymer ?
#
loop_
_entity_poly.entity_id
_entity_poly.type
_entity_poly.pdbx_seq_one_letter_code
_entity_poly.pdbx_strand_id
1 'polypeptide(L)'
;MSFAPVYDDRSRALILGTWPSPKSREMAFYYGHPQNRFWPLLAALTGEPLPVREDIAAKKQLLLRHGLALWDTLESCTITGASDASIRDVVPNDIARLLRKAPIRAVFCNGATAYRIYTKYQQPLTGIPAVRLPSTSPANASCSPARLEELWGAALADWIVK
;
A
#
# COMPACT_ATOMS: atom_id res chain seq x y z
N MET A 1 -8.07 13.72 -2.25
CA MET A 1 -8.38 13.22 -0.91
C MET A 1 -8.02 11.73 -0.82
N SER A 2 -7.26 11.35 0.18
CA SER A 2 -6.87 9.95 0.36
C SER A 2 -7.96 9.18 1.10
N PHE A 3 -7.89 7.85 1.03
CA PHE A 3 -8.75 6.99 1.85
C PHE A 3 -8.24 6.97 3.30
N ALA A 4 -9.12 6.60 4.22
CA ALA A 4 -8.71 6.37 5.60
C ALA A 4 -7.74 5.19 5.70
N PRO A 5 -6.79 5.19 6.64
CA PRO A 5 -5.91 4.05 6.81
C PRO A 5 -6.67 2.82 7.31
N VAL A 6 -6.22 1.65 6.87
CA VAL A 6 -6.72 0.37 7.37
C VAL A 6 -5.70 -0.15 8.39
N TYR A 7 -6.10 -0.29 9.64
CA TYR A 7 -5.24 -0.79 10.71
C TYR A 7 -6.07 -1.18 11.93
N ASP A 8 -5.47 -1.94 12.81
CA ASP A 8 -6.03 -2.21 14.14
C ASP A 8 -4.86 -2.32 15.16
N ASP A 9 -5.17 -2.70 16.38
CA ASP A 9 -4.18 -2.81 17.45
C ASP A 9 -3.22 -4.01 17.29
N ARG A 10 -3.40 -4.82 16.27
CA ARG A 10 -2.52 -5.95 15.93
C ARG A 10 -1.68 -5.71 14.68
N SER A 11 -1.85 -4.56 14.02
CA SER A 11 -1.11 -4.24 12.80
C SER A 11 0.37 -4.08 13.11
N ARG A 12 1.23 -4.82 12.40
CA ARG A 12 2.68 -4.86 12.63
C ARG A 12 3.48 -4.31 11.47
N ALA A 13 2.94 -4.36 10.27
CA ALA A 13 3.59 -3.88 9.06
C ALA A 13 2.63 -2.99 8.29
N LEU A 14 3.15 -1.88 7.77
CA LEU A 14 2.37 -0.91 7.00
C LEU A 14 2.81 -0.96 5.54
N ILE A 15 1.84 -1.10 4.65
CA ILE A 15 2.07 -1.00 3.21
C ILE A 15 1.56 0.36 2.75
N LEU A 16 2.40 1.11 2.06
CA LEU A 16 2.08 2.45 1.58
C LEU A 16 2.03 2.50 0.07
N GLY A 17 0.92 3.01 -0.47
CA GLY A 17 0.83 3.45 -1.85
C GLY A 17 1.14 4.93 -1.96
N THR A 18 0.95 5.49 -3.16
CA THR A 18 1.17 6.91 -3.41
C THR A 18 -0.10 7.71 -3.18
N TRP A 19 -1.09 7.49 -4.03
CA TRP A 19 -2.36 8.20 -4.01
C TRP A 19 -3.36 7.41 -4.85
N PRO A 20 -4.66 7.42 -4.51
CA PRO A 20 -5.63 6.58 -5.22
C PRO A 20 -5.74 6.94 -6.70
N SER A 21 -5.74 5.93 -7.56
CA SER A 21 -6.04 6.08 -8.98
C SER A 21 -7.52 6.49 -9.16
N PRO A 22 -7.93 7.01 -10.35
CA PRO A 22 -9.33 7.27 -10.61
C PRO A 22 -10.22 6.03 -10.41
N LYS A 23 -9.77 4.86 -10.82
CA LYS A 23 -10.52 3.60 -10.63
C LYS A 23 -10.64 3.22 -9.17
N SER A 24 -9.60 3.43 -8.36
CA SER A 24 -9.67 3.21 -6.91
C SER A 24 -10.68 4.15 -6.26
N ARG A 25 -10.75 5.41 -6.73
CA ARG A 25 -11.74 6.37 -6.23
C ARG A 25 -13.17 5.98 -6.59
N GLU A 26 -13.39 5.45 -7.80
CA GLU A 26 -14.70 4.91 -8.19
C GLU A 26 -15.12 3.77 -7.28
N MET A 27 -14.20 2.89 -6.90
CA MET A 27 -14.45 1.78 -5.99
C MET A 27 -14.50 2.21 -4.53
N ALA A 28 -14.10 3.44 -4.24
CA ALA A 28 -13.98 3.99 -2.89
C ALA A 28 -13.05 3.18 -1.98
N PHE A 29 -12.04 2.50 -2.55
CA PHE A 29 -11.07 1.75 -1.77
C PHE A 29 -9.77 1.53 -2.55
N TYR A 30 -8.72 1.12 -1.80
CA TYR A 30 -7.35 0.96 -2.32
C TYR A 30 -7.27 -0.08 -3.44
N TYR A 31 -6.48 0.24 -4.45
CA TYR A 31 -6.15 -0.67 -5.55
C TYR A 31 -7.39 -1.24 -6.24
N GLY A 32 -8.39 -0.40 -6.45
CA GLY A 32 -9.65 -0.79 -7.07
C GLY A 32 -9.63 -0.99 -8.57
N HIS A 33 -8.52 -0.62 -9.25
CA HIS A 33 -8.41 -0.84 -10.69
C HIS A 33 -8.45 -2.35 -10.97
N PRO A 34 -9.28 -2.81 -11.95
CA PRO A 34 -9.46 -4.25 -12.19
C PRO A 34 -8.18 -5.01 -12.50
N GLN A 35 -7.19 -4.33 -13.07
CA GLN A 35 -5.92 -4.93 -13.46
C GLN A 35 -4.81 -4.73 -12.43
N ASN A 36 -5.08 -4.05 -11.32
CA ASN A 36 -4.09 -3.92 -10.26
C ASN A 36 -3.91 -5.28 -9.57
N ARG A 37 -2.66 -5.69 -9.37
CA ARG A 37 -2.34 -7.02 -8.87
C ARG A 37 -2.25 -7.11 -7.36
N PHE A 38 -2.55 -6.02 -6.64
CA PHE A 38 -2.38 -5.97 -5.18
C PHE A 38 -3.20 -7.05 -4.46
N TRP A 39 -4.52 -7.08 -4.70
CA TRP A 39 -5.38 -8.02 -4.00
C TRP A 39 -5.13 -9.49 -4.38
N PRO A 40 -4.94 -9.84 -5.66
CA PRO A 40 -4.51 -11.19 -6.00
C PRO A 40 -3.18 -11.58 -5.36
N LEU A 41 -2.24 -10.63 -5.27
CA LEU A 41 -0.94 -10.86 -4.64
C LEU A 41 -1.10 -11.17 -3.14
N LEU A 42 -1.89 -10.37 -2.42
CA LEU A 42 -2.12 -10.61 -1.00
C LEU A 42 -2.85 -11.94 -0.75
N ALA A 43 -3.82 -12.28 -1.59
CA ALA A 43 -4.49 -13.56 -1.49
C ALA A 43 -3.49 -14.72 -1.60
N ALA A 44 -2.58 -14.64 -2.58
CA ALA A 44 -1.55 -15.64 -2.78
C ALA A 44 -0.59 -15.73 -1.59
N LEU A 45 -0.12 -14.58 -1.09
CA LEU A 45 0.84 -14.54 0.01
C LEU A 45 0.26 -15.02 1.34
N THR A 46 -1.03 -14.81 1.57
CA THR A 46 -1.70 -15.20 2.81
C THR A 46 -2.34 -16.58 2.75
N GLY A 47 -2.46 -17.16 1.56
CA GLY A 47 -3.16 -18.43 1.36
C GLY A 47 -4.66 -18.33 1.47
N GLU A 48 -5.22 -17.12 1.39
CA GLU A 48 -6.66 -16.91 1.48
C GLU A 48 -7.30 -16.73 0.11
N PRO A 49 -8.63 -16.98 -0.01
CA PRO A 49 -9.33 -16.71 -1.25
C PRO A 49 -9.28 -15.24 -1.63
N LEU A 50 -9.25 -14.95 -2.93
CA LEU A 50 -9.31 -13.58 -3.42
C LEU A 50 -10.66 -12.96 -3.06
N PRO A 51 -10.69 -11.81 -2.35
CA PRO A 51 -11.95 -11.13 -2.05
C PRO A 51 -12.67 -10.70 -3.32
N VAL A 52 -14.00 -10.72 -3.29
CA VAL A 52 -14.81 -10.14 -4.36
C VAL A 52 -14.41 -8.66 -4.50
N ARG A 53 -14.30 -8.19 -5.74
CA ARG A 53 -13.77 -6.86 -6.04
C ARG A 53 -14.46 -5.74 -5.27
N GLU A 54 -15.78 -5.80 -5.14
CA GLU A 54 -16.60 -4.79 -4.47
C GLU A 54 -16.70 -5.00 -2.96
N ASP A 55 -16.16 -6.09 -2.43
CA ASP A 55 -16.29 -6.42 -1.01
C ASP A 55 -15.18 -5.77 -0.19
N ILE A 56 -15.39 -4.51 0.15
CA ILE A 56 -14.43 -3.72 0.95
C ILE A 56 -14.21 -4.34 2.32
N ALA A 57 -15.26 -4.85 2.94
CA ALA A 57 -15.13 -5.46 4.26
C ALA A 57 -14.22 -6.69 4.22
N ALA A 58 -14.37 -7.55 3.21
CA ALA A 58 -13.50 -8.72 3.04
C ALA A 58 -12.05 -8.32 2.80
N LYS A 59 -11.81 -7.27 2.03
CA LYS A 59 -10.46 -6.74 1.78
C LYS A 59 -9.81 -6.24 3.07
N LYS A 60 -10.55 -5.50 3.89
CA LYS A 60 -10.05 -5.04 5.19
C LYS A 60 -9.71 -6.21 6.11
N GLN A 61 -10.59 -7.20 6.17
CA GLN A 61 -10.39 -8.38 7.00
C GLN A 61 -9.16 -9.19 6.56
N LEU A 62 -8.93 -9.29 5.26
CA LEU A 62 -7.74 -9.97 4.72
C LEU A 62 -6.46 -9.34 5.28
N LEU A 63 -6.38 -8.00 5.26
CA LEU A 63 -5.23 -7.29 5.81
C LEU A 63 -5.11 -7.49 7.32
N LEU A 64 -6.19 -7.23 8.04
CA LEU A 64 -6.16 -7.17 9.50
C LEU A 64 -5.90 -8.54 10.14
N ARG A 65 -6.45 -9.62 9.56
CA ARG A 65 -6.18 -10.97 10.06
C ARG A 65 -4.70 -11.34 10.00
N HIS A 66 -3.96 -10.72 9.11
CA HIS A 66 -2.54 -11.06 8.90
C HIS A 66 -1.59 -9.99 9.43
N GLY A 67 -2.09 -9.07 10.23
CA GLY A 67 -1.26 -8.06 10.88
C GLY A 67 -0.76 -6.96 9.96
N LEU A 68 -1.45 -6.74 8.85
CA LEU A 68 -1.07 -5.74 7.85
C LEU A 68 -1.94 -4.49 7.96
N ALA A 69 -1.31 -3.33 7.81
CA ALA A 69 -1.97 -2.05 7.68
C ALA A 69 -1.75 -1.50 6.27
N LEU A 70 -2.64 -0.62 5.84
CA LEU A 70 -2.61 -0.07 4.49
C LEU A 70 -2.97 1.40 4.50
N TRP A 71 -2.18 2.22 3.82
CA TRP A 71 -2.47 3.62 3.62
C TRP A 71 -1.73 4.12 2.38
N ASP A 72 -1.87 5.42 2.09
CA ASP A 72 -1.12 6.10 1.03
C ASP A 72 -0.18 7.12 1.64
N THR A 73 0.90 7.45 0.93
CA THR A 73 1.84 8.47 1.37
C THR A 73 1.25 9.87 1.28
N LEU A 74 0.35 10.12 0.33
CA LEU A 74 -0.20 11.45 0.08
C LEU A 74 -1.66 11.55 0.47
N GLU A 75 -2.00 12.62 1.20
CA GLU A 75 -3.39 13.01 1.43
C GLU A 75 -3.96 13.67 0.19
N SER A 76 -3.18 14.53 -0.45
CA SER A 76 -3.57 15.18 -1.69
C SER A 76 -2.34 15.55 -2.51
N CYS A 77 -2.56 15.75 -3.80
CA CYS A 77 -1.54 16.21 -4.72
C CYS A 77 -2.22 16.69 -6.00
N THR A 78 -1.43 17.36 -6.85
CA THR A 78 -1.85 17.74 -8.21
C THR A 78 -1.11 16.85 -9.20
N ILE A 79 -1.87 16.22 -10.09
CA ILE A 79 -1.31 15.37 -11.15
C ILE A 79 -1.79 15.90 -12.50
N THR A 80 -0.84 16.13 -13.42
CA THR A 80 -1.14 16.49 -14.80
C THR A 80 -1.00 15.23 -15.65
N GLY A 81 -2.12 14.69 -16.11
CA GLY A 81 -2.12 13.40 -16.82
C GLY A 81 -2.04 12.23 -15.87
N ALA A 82 -1.56 11.08 -16.36
CA ALA A 82 -1.50 9.83 -15.60
C ALA A 82 -0.10 9.49 -15.06
N SER A 83 0.89 10.34 -15.28
CA SER A 83 2.28 10.07 -14.91
C SER A 83 2.59 10.46 -13.47
N ASP A 84 3.22 9.56 -12.72
CA ASP A 84 3.72 9.87 -11.37
C ASP A 84 4.77 10.99 -11.38
N ALA A 85 5.46 11.19 -12.51
CA ALA A 85 6.43 12.28 -12.65
C ALA A 85 5.80 13.67 -12.63
N SER A 86 4.47 13.77 -12.85
CA SER A 86 3.75 15.04 -12.85
C SER A 86 3.16 15.41 -11.49
N ILE A 87 3.45 14.64 -10.42
CA ILE A 87 2.93 14.91 -9.09
C ILE A 87 3.51 16.21 -8.53
N ARG A 88 2.62 17.11 -8.12
CA ARG A 88 2.97 18.42 -7.54
C ARG A 88 2.05 18.74 -6.36
N ASP A 89 2.40 19.80 -5.62
CA ASP A 89 1.59 20.32 -4.52
C ASP A 89 1.22 19.20 -3.53
N VAL A 90 2.22 18.44 -3.14
CA VAL A 90 2.01 17.26 -2.29
C VAL A 90 1.66 17.67 -0.86
N VAL A 91 0.65 17.01 -0.31
CA VAL A 91 0.31 17.08 1.11
C VAL A 91 0.47 15.65 1.66
N PRO A 92 1.56 15.38 2.39
CA PRO A 92 1.79 14.04 2.94
C PRO A 92 0.78 13.68 4.01
N ASN A 93 0.38 12.41 4.06
CA ASN A 93 -0.35 11.89 5.20
C ASN A 93 0.56 11.82 6.44
N ASP A 94 -0.04 11.97 7.61
CA ASP A 94 0.71 11.93 8.87
C ASP A 94 0.96 10.47 9.30
N ILE A 95 1.93 9.84 8.66
CA ILE A 95 2.29 8.45 8.92
C ILE A 95 2.82 8.29 10.36
N ALA A 96 3.58 9.26 10.86
CA ALA A 96 4.10 9.21 12.23
C ALA A 96 2.97 9.08 13.25
N ARG A 97 1.84 9.75 13.01
CA ARG A 97 0.68 9.64 13.89
C ARG A 97 0.08 8.24 13.87
N LEU A 98 0.00 7.62 12.69
CA LEU A 98 -0.48 6.25 12.58
C LEU A 98 0.42 5.29 13.35
N LEU A 99 1.73 5.46 13.27
CA LEU A 99 2.69 4.61 13.97
C LEU A 99 2.59 4.73 15.49
N ARG A 100 2.02 5.82 16.00
CA ARG A 100 1.76 5.96 17.44
C ARG A 100 0.47 5.26 17.88
N LYS A 101 -0.41 4.91 16.94
CA LYS A 101 -1.72 4.31 17.24
C LYS A 101 -1.73 2.79 17.13
N ALA A 102 -0.73 2.20 16.51
CA ALA A 102 -0.66 0.77 16.27
C ALA A 102 0.79 0.28 16.43
N PRO A 103 1.01 -1.00 16.76
CA PRO A 103 2.37 -1.52 16.99
C PRO A 103 3.11 -1.81 15.68
N ILE A 104 3.03 -0.91 14.71
CA ILE A 104 3.67 -1.05 13.42
C ILE A 104 5.17 -0.82 13.56
N ARG A 105 5.98 -1.76 13.07
CA ARG A 105 7.43 -1.74 13.18
C ARG A 105 8.16 -1.81 11.84
N ALA A 106 7.41 -2.01 10.75
CA ALA A 106 8.00 -2.09 9.42
C ALA A 106 7.12 -1.33 8.44
N VAL A 107 7.75 -0.67 7.48
CA VAL A 107 7.08 0.10 6.43
C VAL A 107 7.54 -0.42 5.08
N PHE A 108 6.59 -0.73 4.22
CA PHE A 108 6.82 -1.23 2.86
C PHE A 108 6.15 -0.29 1.88
N CYS A 109 6.88 0.13 0.85
CA CYS A 109 6.33 1.03 -0.15
C CYS A 109 6.04 0.28 -1.45
N ASN A 110 4.81 0.39 -1.90
CA ASN A 110 4.35 -0.22 -3.16
C ASN A 110 4.77 0.68 -4.32
N GLY A 111 5.97 0.42 -4.84
CA GLY A 111 6.53 1.13 -5.97
C GLY A 111 7.53 2.22 -5.59
N ALA A 112 8.27 2.67 -6.59
CA ALA A 112 9.35 3.64 -6.42
C ALA A 112 8.86 5.02 -6.01
N THR A 113 7.70 5.45 -6.52
CA THR A 113 7.15 6.77 -6.21
C THR A 113 6.74 6.87 -4.75
N ALA A 114 6.04 5.86 -4.22
CA ALA A 114 5.69 5.81 -2.81
C ALA A 114 6.94 5.84 -1.94
N TYR A 115 7.94 5.07 -2.30
CA TYR A 115 9.22 5.01 -1.58
C TYR A 115 9.92 6.37 -1.55
N ARG A 116 9.99 7.05 -2.70
CA ARG A 116 10.62 8.37 -2.80
C ARG A 116 9.90 9.40 -1.93
N ILE A 117 8.57 9.42 -1.97
CA ILE A 117 7.78 10.37 -1.18
C ILE A 117 7.90 10.10 0.30
N TYR A 118 7.79 8.84 0.72
CA TYR A 118 7.95 8.48 2.12
C TYR A 118 9.34 8.87 2.65
N THR A 119 10.36 8.55 1.90
CA THR A 119 11.75 8.84 2.29
C THR A 119 11.98 10.34 2.46
N LYS A 120 11.39 11.14 1.58
CA LYS A 120 11.59 12.59 1.59
C LYS A 120 10.78 13.28 2.69
N TYR A 121 9.50 12.91 2.84
CA TYR A 121 8.57 13.68 3.67
C TYR A 121 8.24 13.03 5.00
N GLN A 122 8.32 11.73 5.12
CA GLN A 122 7.78 11.00 6.27
C GLN A 122 8.84 10.28 7.08
N GLN A 123 9.86 9.71 6.45
CA GLN A 123 10.92 9.02 7.18
C GLN A 123 11.62 9.91 8.20
N PRO A 124 11.91 11.21 7.93
CA PRO A 124 12.51 12.06 8.95
C PRO A 124 11.66 12.19 10.22
N LEU A 125 10.35 11.98 10.11
CA LEU A 125 9.43 12.09 11.25
C LEU A 125 9.18 10.74 11.92
N THR A 126 9.26 9.64 11.18
CA THR A 126 9.00 8.29 11.72
C THR A 126 10.25 7.61 12.25
N GLY A 127 11.40 7.91 11.67
CA GLY A 127 12.64 7.22 11.99
C GLY A 127 12.73 5.79 11.48
N ILE A 128 11.75 5.32 10.72
CA ILE A 128 11.71 3.95 10.21
C ILE A 128 12.02 3.95 8.72
N PRO A 129 13.14 3.34 8.27
CA PRO A 129 13.41 3.19 6.85
C PRO A 129 12.37 2.26 6.22
N ALA A 130 11.91 2.60 5.02
CA ALA A 130 10.98 1.75 4.28
C ALA A 130 11.72 0.75 3.40
N VAL A 131 11.05 -0.37 3.13
CA VAL A 131 11.46 -1.31 2.11
C VAL A 131 10.73 -0.97 0.82
N ARG A 132 11.48 -0.77 -0.26
CA ARG A 132 10.90 -0.53 -1.58
C ARG A 132 10.52 -1.85 -2.23
N LEU A 133 9.25 -1.97 -2.61
CA LEU A 133 8.75 -3.15 -3.32
C LEU A 133 8.33 -2.77 -4.75
N PRO A 134 8.41 -3.71 -5.71
CA PRO A 134 7.94 -3.42 -7.05
C PRO A 134 6.45 -3.13 -7.06
N SER A 135 6.03 -2.17 -7.89
CA SER A 135 4.65 -1.72 -7.97
C SER A 135 3.72 -2.83 -8.46
N THR A 136 2.54 -2.93 -7.83
CA THR A 136 1.46 -3.83 -8.28
C THR A 136 0.65 -3.23 -9.43
N SER A 137 0.91 -1.98 -9.79
CA SER A 137 0.21 -1.28 -10.87
C SER A 137 0.34 -2.03 -12.20
N PRO A 138 -0.72 -2.07 -13.03
CA PRO A 138 -0.60 -2.64 -14.39
C PRO A 138 0.41 -1.89 -15.25
N ALA A 139 0.73 -0.62 -14.91
CA ALA A 139 1.79 0.13 -15.60
C ALA A 139 3.18 -0.49 -15.41
N ASN A 140 3.39 -1.28 -14.36
CA ASN A 140 4.65 -1.99 -14.13
C ASN A 140 4.61 -3.37 -14.82
N ALA A 141 4.43 -3.36 -16.15
CA ALA A 141 4.23 -4.58 -16.92
C ALA A 141 5.47 -5.49 -16.98
N SER A 142 6.66 -4.94 -16.73
CA SER A 142 7.89 -5.72 -16.72
C SER A 142 8.01 -6.67 -15.52
N CYS A 143 7.23 -6.44 -14.48
CA CYS A 143 7.24 -7.33 -13.31
C CYS A 143 6.03 -8.27 -13.38
N SER A 144 6.30 -9.56 -13.62
CA SER A 144 5.26 -10.58 -13.72
C SER A 144 4.59 -10.83 -12.37
N PRO A 145 3.38 -11.43 -12.35
CA PRO A 145 2.75 -11.85 -11.10
C PRO A 145 3.64 -12.79 -10.27
N ALA A 146 4.34 -13.72 -10.91
CA ALA A 146 5.24 -14.64 -10.21
C ALA A 146 6.41 -13.88 -9.55
N ARG A 147 6.95 -12.88 -10.24
CA ARG A 147 8.04 -12.07 -9.70
C ARG A 147 7.57 -11.20 -8.54
N LEU A 148 6.37 -10.65 -8.64
CA LEU A 148 5.76 -9.91 -7.53
C LEU A 148 5.62 -10.81 -6.30
N GLU A 149 5.08 -12.01 -6.46
CA GLU A 149 4.95 -12.97 -5.37
C GLU A 149 6.29 -13.28 -4.71
N GLU A 150 7.31 -13.50 -5.52
CA GLU A 150 8.65 -13.80 -5.02
C GLU A 150 9.21 -12.65 -4.18
N LEU A 151 9.18 -11.43 -4.72
CA LEU A 151 9.80 -10.28 -4.08
C LEU A 151 9.01 -9.78 -2.86
N TRP A 152 7.69 -9.68 -2.99
CA TRP A 152 6.83 -9.29 -1.89
C TRP A 152 6.80 -10.36 -0.80
N GLY A 153 6.75 -11.63 -1.21
CA GLY A 153 6.75 -12.75 -0.27
C GLY A 153 8.00 -12.78 0.58
N ALA A 154 9.16 -12.59 -0.03
CA ALA A 154 10.43 -12.56 0.70
C ALA A 154 10.48 -11.39 1.69
N ALA A 155 10.03 -10.20 1.27
CA ALA A 155 10.04 -9.01 2.11
C ALA A 155 9.07 -9.11 3.28
N LEU A 156 7.89 -9.70 3.07
CA LEU A 156 6.83 -9.76 4.08
C LEU A 156 6.82 -11.06 4.89
N ALA A 157 7.72 -11.99 4.61
CA ALA A 157 7.70 -13.34 5.22
C ALA A 157 7.65 -13.29 6.75
N ASP A 158 8.41 -12.39 7.37
CA ASP A 158 8.48 -12.28 8.83
C ASP A 158 7.36 -11.42 9.42
N TRP A 159 6.56 -10.78 8.59
CA TRP A 159 5.57 -9.80 9.02
C TRP A 159 4.13 -10.26 8.86
N ILE A 160 3.87 -11.17 7.90
CA ILE A 160 2.54 -11.73 7.71
C ILE A 160 2.25 -12.71 8.84
N VAL A 161 1.20 -12.42 9.61
CA VAL A 161 0.71 -13.32 10.65
C VAL A 161 -0.14 -14.41 10.00
N LYS A 162 0.17 -15.66 10.26
CA LYS A 162 -0.57 -16.79 9.66
C LYS A 162 -1.86 -17.13 10.40
#